data_c1679c0036901b16d830493afe1b4903
#
_entry.id   c1679c0036901b16d830493afe1b4903
#
_cell.length_a   1.000
_cell.length_b   1.000
_cell.length_c   1.000
_cell.angle_alpha   90.00
_cell.angle_beta   90.00
_cell.angle_gamma   90.00
#
_symmetry.space_group_name_H-M   'P 1'
#
loop_
_entity.id
_entity.type
_entity.pdbx_description
1 polymer ?
#
loop_
_entity_poly.entity_id
_entity_poly.type
_entity_poly.pdbx_seq_one_letter_code
_entity_poly.pdbx_strand_id
1 'polypeptide(L)'
;MNKSDYIYLDHAATTPMREVAFEAYKKTEMDAYANSSGGHALSRKAKNILEESREFIASCFGAAPNEITFTSGGTEADNWIIKTPFIDKDSSAELTTTQIEHEAVLASAENVHSNGFNVNFVSCDSEGVTNIEEFKKSINANTLIASVMYANNETGVVQPIQEISKIAKDINPNALFHSDVVQAVATKKLNFHNLGIESAAISGHKIGGPKGIGVMFLKTGYKIPSFLHGGKQELERRAGTVNVSGVAGLAAALKDCLLYTSPSPRD
;
A
#
# COMPACT_ATOMS: atom_id res chain seq x y z
N MET A 1 -32.07 12.81 -7.39
CA MET A 1 -31.43 13.67 -6.36
C MET A 1 -30.64 14.71 -7.11
N ASN A 2 -30.91 15.98 -6.90
CA ASN A 2 -30.12 17.06 -7.48
C ASN A 2 -28.67 16.86 -7.03
N LYS A 3 -27.71 17.01 -7.95
CA LYS A 3 -26.30 17.12 -7.60
C LYS A 3 -26.24 18.18 -6.50
N SER A 4 -25.76 17.80 -5.31
CA SER A 4 -25.70 18.69 -4.17
C SER A 4 -24.95 19.97 -4.54
N ASP A 5 -25.39 21.10 -4.03
CA ASP A 5 -24.72 22.41 -4.15
C ASP A 5 -23.37 22.46 -3.42
N TYR A 6 -22.85 21.28 -3.00
CA TYR A 6 -21.57 21.16 -2.31
C TYR A 6 -20.41 21.01 -3.29
N ILE A 7 -19.40 21.83 -3.10
CA ILE A 7 -18.09 21.67 -3.74
C ILE A 7 -17.21 20.88 -2.77
N TYR A 8 -16.95 19.62 -3.09
CA TYR A 8 -16.10 18.76 -2.26
C TYR A 8 -14.63 18.92 -2.66
N LEU A 9 -13.80 19.41 -1.75
CA LEU A 9 -12.39 19.72 -1.96
C LEU A 9 -11.44 18.85 -1.11
N ASP A 10 -11.98 18.00 -0.23
CA ASP A 10 -11.18 17.17 0.68
C ASP A 10 -10.82 15.80 0.06
N HIS A 11 -10.20 15.82 -1.13
CA HIS A 11 -9.80 14.60 -1.84
C HIS A 11 -8.63 13.88 -1.17
N ALA A 12 -7.87 14.56 -0.32
CA ALA A 12 -6.83 13.92 0.50
C ALA A 12 -7.41 12.97 1.56
N ALA A 13 -8.60 13.27 2.09
CA ALA A 13 -9.30 12.37 3.03
C ALA A 13 -9.94 11.18 2.31
N THR A 14 -10.68 11.40 1.22
CA THR A 14 -11.29 10.36 0.37
C THR A 14 -11.75 10.97 -0.95
N THR A 15 -11.94 10.15 -1.97
CA THR A 15 -12.45 10.62 -3.25
C THR A 15 -13.81 10.01 -3.58
N PRO A 16 -14.66 10.71 -4.37
CA PRO A 16 -15.83 10.07 -4.98
C PRO A 16 -15.40 8.88 -5.84
N MET A 17 -16.17 7.79 -5.80
CA MET A 17 -15.92 6.66 -6.68
C MET A 17 -16.12 7.09 -8.15
N ARG A 18 -15.16 6.75 -9.00
CA ARG A 18 -15.24 6.98 -10.45
C ARG A 18 -16.34 6.09 -11.05
N GLU A 19 -17.04 6.59 -12.05
CA GLU A 19 -18.12 5.85 -12.73
C GLU A 19 -17.61 4.50 -13.27
N VAL A 20 -16.44 4.48 -13.90
CA VAL A 20 -15.82 3.25 -14.42
C VAL A 20 -15.54 2.22 -13.32
N ALA A 21 -15.16 2.69 -12.13
CA ALA A 21 -14.93 1.83 -10.97
C ALA A 21 -16.24 1.27 -10.41
N PHE A 22 -17.27 2.11 -10.33
CA PHE A 22 -18.60 1.70 -9.89
C PHE A 22 -19.21 0.65 -10.83
N GLU A 23 -19.16 0.87 -12.14
CA GLU A 23 -19.69 -0.08 -13.12
C GLU A 23 -18.90 -1.40 -13.14
N ALA A 24 -17.56 -1.36 -12.99
CA ALA A 24 -16.76 -2.57 -12.86
C ALA A 24 -17.11 -3.35 -11.59
N TYR A 25 -17.24 -2.66 -10.45
CA TYR A 25 -17.67 -3.25 -9.17
C TYR A 25 -19.04 -3.91 -9.31
N LYS A 26 -20.04 -3.15 -9.76
CA LYS A 26 -21.43 -3.62 -9.92
C LYS A 26 -21.54 -4.83 -10.85
N LYS A 27 -20.90 -4.76 -12.02
CA LYS A 27 -20.89 -5.86 -12.99
C LYS A 27 -20.29 -7.12 -12.39
N THR A 28 -19.18 -7.00 -11.69
CA THR A 28 -18.51 -8.15 -11.06
C THR A 28 -19.38 -8.75 -9.97
N GLU A 29 -20.01 -7.92 -9.13
CA GLU A 29 -20.92 -8.38 -8.07
C GLU A 29 -22.12 -9.14 -8.63
N MET A 30 -22.67 -8.70 -9.76
CA MET A 30 -23.83 -9.36 -10.38
C MET A 30 -23.46 -10.62 -11.17
N ASP A 31 -22.32 -10.60 -11.89
CA ASP A 31 -21.98 -11.62 -12.88
C ASP A 31 -20.97 -12.66 -12.39
N ALA A 32 -20.22 -12.37 -11.32
CA ALA A 32 -19.12 -13.19 -10.82
C ALA A 32 -19.06 -13.25 -9.28
N TYR A 33 -20.23 -13.26 -8.63
CA TYR A 33 -20.39 -13.23 -7.17
C TYR A 33 -19.88 -14.47 -6.43
N ALA A 34 -19.47 -15.52 -7.15
CA ALA A 34 -19.02 -16.76 -6.53
C ALA A 34 -17.65 -16.60 -5.88
N ASN A 35 -17.40 -17.39 -4.82
CA ASN A 35 -16.10 -17.45 -4.18
C ASN A 35 -15.02 -17.90 -5.18
N SER A 36 -13.98 -17.09 -5.37
CA SER A 36 -12.88 -17.34 -6.31
C SER A 36 -12.05 -18.60 -6.00
N SER A 37 -12.18 -19.15 -4.78
CA SER A 37 -11.50 -20.40 -4.38
C SER A 37 -12.25 -21.67 -4.75
N GLY A 38 -13.48 -21.59 -5.29
CA GLY A 38 -14.28 -22.74 -5.65
C GLY A 38 -13.88 -23.37 -6.98
N GLY A 39 -14.31 -24.62 -7.19
CA GLY A 39 -13.96 -25.41 -8.39
C GLY A 39 -14.92 -25.33 -9.58
N HIS A 40 -16.05 -24.62 -9.46
CA HIS A 40 -17.09 -24.58 -10.51
C HIS A 40 -16.93 -23.37 -11.47
N ALA A 41 -17.73 -23.34 -12.54
CA ALA A 41 -17.58 -22.33 -13.60
C ALA A 41 -17.67 -20.86 -13.13
N LEU A 42 -18.61 -20.53 -12.22
CA LEU A 42 -18.74 -19.18 -11.68
C LEU A 42 -17.54 -18.80 -10.81
N SER A 43 -17.00 -19.74 -10.03
CA SER A 43 -15.77 -19.50 -9.25
C SER A 43 -14.57 -19.25 -10.15
N ARG A 44 -14.45 -19.99 -11.27
CA ARG A 44 -13.39 -19.70 -12.25
C ARG A 44 -13.52 -18.33 -12.87
N LYS A 45 -14.75 -17.89 -13.16
CA LYS A 45 -15.01 -16.51 -13.66
C LYS A 45 -14.54 -15.47 -12.66
N ALA A 46 -14.90 -15.62 -11.38
CA ALA A 46 -14.47 -14.73 -10.32
C ALA A 46 -12.93 -14.74 -10.16
N LYS A 47 -12.32 -15.94 -10.21
CA LYS A 47 -10.86 -16.09 -10.15
C LYS A 47 -10.14 -15.39 -11.31
N ASN A 48 -10.65 -15.53 -12.53
CA ASN A 48 -10.06 -14.88 -13.70
C ASN A 48 -10.07 -13.34 -13.53
N ILE A 49 -11.20 -12.77 -13.12
CA ILE A 49 -11.30 -11.32 -12.85
C ILE A 49 -10.29 -10.89 -11.78
N LEU A 50 -10.16 -11.68 -10.71
CA LEU A 50 -9.21 -11.41 -9.64
C LEU A 50 -7.76 -11.38 -10.15
N GLU A 51 -7.36 -12.42 -10.89
CA GLU A 51 -5.96 -12.54 -11.35
C GLU A 51 -5.64 -11.55 -12.49
N GLU A 52 -6.54 -11.32 -13.44
CA GLU A 52 -6.38 -10.28 -14.47
C GLU A 52 -6.23 -8.88 -13.85
N SER A 53 -6.99 -8.58 -12.79
CA SER A 53 -6.87 -7.34 -12.04
C SER A 53 -5.54 -7.25 -11.30
N ARG A 54 -5.08 -8.36 -10.71
CA ARG A 54 -3.78 -8.46 -10.02
C ARG A 54 -2.63 -8.20 -10.99
N GLU A 55 -2.64 -8.85 -12.15
CA GLU A 55 -1.62 -8.68 -13.21
C GLU A 55 -1.58 -7.23 -13.70
N PHE A 56 -2.75 -6.64 -13.94
CA PHE A 56 -2.84 -5.25 -14.36
C PHE A 56 -2.27 -4.29 -13.29
N ILE A 57 -2.71 -4.43 -12.03
CA ILE A 57 -2.23 -3.59 -10.93
C ILE A 57 -0.71 -3.75 -10.74
N ALA A 58 -0.20 -4.98 -10.77
CA ALA A 58 1.24 -5.23 -10.69
C ALA A 58 2.00 -4.51 -11.80
N SER A 59 1.52 -4.60 -13.03
CA SER A 59 2.15 -3.95 -14.20
C SER A 59 2.22 -2.41 -14.06
N CYS A 60 1.22 -1.79 -13.43
CA CYS A 60 1.20 -0.34 -13.20
C CYS A 60 2.37 0.14 -12.32
N PHE A 61 2.88 -0.73 -11.45
CA PHE A 61 3.93 -0.40 -10.49
C PHE A 61 5.28 -1.10 -10.76
N GLY A 62 5.41 -1.75 -11.92
CA GLY A 62 6.61 -2.51 -12.27
C GLY A 62 6.85 -3.71 -11.35
N ALA A 63 5.80 -4.25 -10.75
CA ALA A 63 5.82 -5.40 -9.87
C ALA A 63 5.41 -6.69 -10.58
N ALA A 64 5.75 -7.84 -10.01
CA ALA A 64 5.22 -9.13 -10.42
C ALA A 64 3.85 -9.40 -9.73
N PRO A 65 2.92 -10.14 -10.36
CA PRO A 65 1.62 -10.44 -9.76
C PRO A 65 1.70 -11.09 -8.37
N ASN A 66 2.68 -11.94 -8.13
CA ASN A 66 2.90 -12.59 -6.84
C ASN A 66 3.44 -11.64 -5.74
N GLU A 67 3.78 -10.40 -6.08
CA GLU A 67 4.18 -9.35 -5.13
C GLU A 67 2.98 -8.51 -4.65
N ILE A 68 1.81 -8.72 -5.24
CA ILE A 68 0.57 -8.01 -4.90
C ILE A 68 -0.29 -8.87 -3.99
N THR A 69 -0.74 -8.30 -2.87
CA THR A 69 -1.72 -8.90 -1.96
C THR A 69 -2.85 -7.91 -1.74
N PHE A 70 -4.10 -8.33 -1.93
CA PHE A 70 -5.24 -7.47 -1.68
C PHE A 70 -5.56 -7.39 -0.19
N THR A 71 -5.79 -6.16 0.28
CA THR A 71 -6.12 -5.81 1.67
C THR A 71 -7.44 -5.04 1.71
N SER A 72 -7.93 -4.72 2.89
CA SER A 72 -9.10 -3.85 3.05
C SER A 72 -8.79 -2.36 2.84
N GLY A 73 -7.52 -1.99 2.74
CA GLY A 73 -7.07 -0.60 2.57
C GLY A 73 -5.60 -0.41 2.95
N GLY A 74 -5.10 0.82 2.85
CA GLY A 74 -3.75 1.18 3.27
C GLY A 74 -3.51 0.86 4.74
N THR A 75 -4.45 1.18 5.62
CA THR A 75 -4.32 0.92 7.06
C THR A 75 -4.06 -0.55 7.39
N GLU A 76 -4.72 -1.52 6.70
CA GLU A 76 -4.42 -2.94 6.89
C GLU A 76 -3.01 -3.27 6.41
N ALA A 77 -2.60 -2.75 5.26
CA ALA A 77 -1.28 -2.98 4.69
C ALA A 77 -0.17 -2.43 5.59
N ASP A 78 -0.31 -1.19 6.08
CA ASP A 78 0.64 -0.55 7.00
C ASP A 78 0.75 -1.31 8.32
N ASN A 79 -0.39 -1.63 8.95
CA ASN A 79 -0.40 -2.43 10.18
C ASN A 79 0.27 -3.78 10.00
N TRP A 80 0.04 -4.42 8.86
CA TRP A 80 0.61 -5.73 8.57
C TRP A 80 2.14 -5.64 8.50
N ILE A 81 2.67 -4.76 7.65
CA ILE A 81 4.12 -4.66 7.45
C ILE A 81 4.86 -4.10 8.65
N ILE A 82 4.25 -3.19 9.42
CA ILE A 82 4.92 -2.58 10.57
C ILE A 82 4.93 -3.52 11.78
N LYS A 83 3.88 -4.33 12.00
CA LYS A 83 3.70 -5.10 13.24
C LYS A 83 4.15 -6.56 13.13
N THR A 84 3.77 -7.24 12.04
CA THR A 84 3.97 -8.71 12.00
C THR A 84 5.42 -9.16 11.88
N PRO A 85 6.35 -8.40 11.27
CA PRO A 85 7.76 -8.80 11.28
C PRO A 85 8.38 -8.90 12.67
N PHE A 86 7.79 -8.25 13.69
CA PHE A 86 8.25 -8.30 15.09
C PHE A 86 7.72 -9.51 15.88
N ILE A 87 6.79 -10.27 15.30
CA ILE A 87 6.30 -11.51 15.94
C ILE A 87 7.48 -12.48 16.08
N ASP A 88 7.66 -13.02 17.27
CA ASP A 88 8.73 -13.98 17.63
C ASP A 88 10.17 -13.42 17.46
N LYS A 89 10.34 -12.09 17.46
CA LYS A 89 11.66 -11.45 17.49
C LYS A 89 12.11 -11.20 18.94
N ASP A 90 13.43 -11.18 19.11
CA ASP A 90 14.00 -10.69 20.37
C ASP A 90 13.90 -9.15 20.42
N SER A 91 13.99 -8.59 21.63
CA SER A 91 13.83 -7.16 21.88
C SER A 91 14.92 -6.27 21.28
N SER A 92 15.94 -6.84 20.66
CA SER A 92 16.97 -6.07 19.95
C SER A 92 16.52 -5.60 18.58
N ALA A 93 15.45 -6.19 18.01
CA ALA A 93 14.90 -5.75 16.74
C ALA A 93 14.34 -4.33 16.83
N GLU A 94 14.61 -3.52 15.82
CA GLU A 94 14.27 -2.08 15.81
C GLU A 94 13.40 -1.72 14.59
N LEU A 95 12.53 -0.73 14.82
CA LEU A 95 11.79 -0.02 13.78
C LEU A 95 12.34 1.40 13.65
N THR A 96 12.57 1.86 12.43
CA THR A 96 12.81 3.27 12.13
C THR A 96 11.66 3.79 11.27
N THR A 97 11.05 4.90 11.66
CA THR A 97 9.99 5.57 10.90
C THR A 97 10.09 7.09 11.05
N THR A 98 9.22 7.86 10.42
CA THR A 98 9.23 9.31 10.51
C THR A 98 8.11 9.84 11.41
N GLN A 99 8.27 11.08 11.91
CA GLN A 99 7.24 11.75 12.72
C GLN A 99 6.05 12.25 11.87
N ILE A 100 6.19 12.26 10.54
CA ILE A 100 5.21 12.78 9.60
C ILE A 100 4.37 11.69 8.91
N GLU A 101 4.49 10.44 9.36
CA GLU A 101 3.72 9.32 8.81
C GLU A 101 2.20 9.49 9.00
N HIS A 102 1.45 8.76 8.20
CA HIS A 102 0.03 8.59 8.44
C HIS A 102 -0.22 7.85 9.77
N GLU A 103 -1.34 8.15 10.42
CA GLU A 103 -1.74 7.56 11.72
C GLU A 103 -1.70 6.02 11.72
N ALA A 104 -1.97 5.37 10.57
CA ALA A 104 -1.87 3.91 10.44
C ALA A 104 -0.46 3.39 10.71
N VAL A 105 0.57 4.14 10.33
CA VAL A 105 1.98 3.80 10.59
C VAL A 105 2.37 4.23 12.00
N LEU A 106 2.04 5.46 12.43
CA LEU A 106 2.39 5.98 13.76
C LEU A 106 1.81 5.11 14.88
N ALA A 107 0.51 4.84 14.87
CA ALA A 107 -0.13 4.00 15.88
C ALA A 107 0.39 2.54 15.84
N SER A 108 0.76 2.02 14.67
CA SER A 108 1.40 0.72 14.55
C SER A 108 2.81 0.70 15.14
N ALA A 109 3.58 1.77 14.93
CA ALA A 109 4.91 1.95 15.49
C ALA A 109 4.85 2.09 17.03
N GLU A 110 3.89 2.84 17.56
CA GLU A 110 3.63 2.91 19.00
C GLU A 110 3.24 1.56 19.60
N ASN A 111 2.46 0.75 18.86
CA ASN A 111 2.15 -0.62 19.27
C ASN A 111 3.42 -1.49 19.33
N VAL A 112 4.32 -1.39 18.34
CA VAL A 112 5.62 -2.08 18.35
C VAL A 112 6.43 -1.66 19.57
N HIS A 113 6.51 -0.35 19.85
CA HIS A 113 7.20 0.19 21.03
C HIS A 113 6.60 -0.34 22.35
N SER A 114 5.29 -0.35 22.47
CA SER A 114 4.56 -0.84 23.65
C SER A 114 4.77 -2.34 23.88
N ASN A 115 5.16 -3.10 22.86
CA ASN A 115 5.54 -4.51 22.96
C ASN A 115 7.04 -4.71 23.27
N GLY A 116 7.77 -3.65 23.63
CA GLY A 116 9.14 -3.71 24.14
C GLY A 116 10.24 -3.60 23.09
N PHE A 117 9.91 -3.22 21.85
CA PHE A 117 10.89 -3.00 20.80
C PHE A 117 11.33 -1.53 20.73
N ASN A 118 12.53 -1.28 20.28
CA ASN A 118 13.00 0.08 20.04
C ASN A 118 12.39 0.64 18.74
N VAL A 119 11.87 1.88 18.82
CA VAL A 119 11.32 2.61 17.68
C VAL A 119 11.96 3.98 17.57
N ASN A 120 12.59 4.25 16.45
CA ASN A 120 13.22 5.52 16.13
C ASN A 120 12.27 6.37 15.26
N PHE A 121 11.78 7.51 15.79
CA PHE A 121 10.94 8.46 15.07
C PHE A 121 11.83 9.61 14.56
N VAL A 122 12.17 9.55 13.30
CA VAL A 122 13.01 10.55 12.63
C VAL A 122 12.24 11.85 12.40
N SER A 123 12.85 12.97 12.73
CA SER A 123 12.27 14.30 12.50
C SER A 123 12.27 14.68 11.01
N CYS A 124 11.53 15.73 10.68
CA CYS A 124 11.62 16.43 9.40
C CYS A 124 12.19 17.84 9.59
N ASP A 125 12.64 18.46 8.51
CA ASP A 125 13.03 19.84 8.49
C ASP A 125 11.83 20.80 8.45
N SER A 126 12.07 22.10 8.34
CA SER A 126 11.04 23.14 8.27
C SER A 126 10.17 23.07 7.01
N GLU A 127 10.61 22.37 5.99
CA GLU A 127 9.87 22.15 4.75
C GLU A 127 9.09 20.82 4.78
N GLY A 128 9.23 20.03 5.84
CA GLY A 128 8.56 18.73 6.02
C GLY A 128 9.28 17.57 5.33
N VAL A 129 10.54 17.77 4.92
CA VAL A 129 11.37 16.70 4.35
C VAL A 129 12.07 15.93 5.47
N THR A 130 12.10 14.61 5.38
CA THR A 130 12.77 13.73 6.35
C THR A 130 14.23 14.15 6.55
N ASN A 131 14.65 14.30 7.82
CA ASN A 131 16.03 14.60 8.16
C ASN A 131 16.95 13.40 7.82
N ILE A 132 17.63 13.50 6.68
CA ILE A 132 18.47 12.42 6.12
C ILE A 132 19.59 12.02 7.09
N GLU A 133 20.22 12.98 7.76
CA GLU A 133 21.34 12.68 8.69
C GLU A 133 20.85 11.97 9.96
N GLU A 134 19.67 12.32 10.44
CA GLU A 134 19.03 11.62 11.57
C GLU A 134 18.57 10.24 11.14
N PHE A 135 17.93 10.11 9.97
CA PHE A 135 17.53 8.82 9.41
C PHE A 135 18.73 7.88 9.27
N LYS A 136 19.84 8.37 8.72
CA LYS A 136 21.06 7.59 8.58
C LYS A 136 21.60 7.07 9.90
N LYS A 137 21.54 7.90 10.97
CA LYS A 137 21.99 7.51 12.33
C LYS A 137 21.05 6.52 13.00
N SER A 138 19.76 6.50 12.62
CA SER A 138 18.75 5.61 13.19
C SER A 138 18.75 4.21 12.57
N ILE A 139 19.43 4.02 11.43
CA ILE A 139 19.54 2.69 10.80
C ILE A 139 20.79 1.99 11.32
N ASN A 140 20.64 0.74 11.75
CA ASN A 140 21.73 -0.10 12.24
C ASN A 140 21.47 -1.59 11.93
N ALA A 141 22.35 -2.48 12.39
CA ALA A 141 22.25 -3.93 12.12
C ALA A 141 20.99 -4.58 12.72
N ASN A 142 20.37 -3.97 13.73
CA ASN A 142 19.14 -4.45 14.37
C ASN A 142 17.87 -3.90 13.71
N THR A 143 17.98 -2.91 12.82
CA THR A 143 16.82 -2.35 12.11
C THR A 143 16.18 -3.43 11.25
N LEU A 144 14.98 -3.86 11.65
CA LEU A 144 14.19 -4.85 10.93
C LEU A 144 13.36 -4.20 9.83
N ILE A 145 12.73 -3.08 10.17
CA ILE A 145 11.88 -2.29 9.26
C ILE A 145 12.34 -0.83 9.29
N ALA A 146 12.43 -0.23 8.11
CA ALA A 146 12.49 1.22 7.92
C ALA A 146 11.26 1.64 7.10
N SER A 147 10.48 2.61 7.59
CA SER A 147 9.25 3.08 6.95
C SER A 147 9.29 4.59 6.76
N VAL A 148 9.09 5.03 5.52
CA VAL A 148 8.97 6.46 5.17
C VAL A 148 7.87 6.62 4.14
N MET A 149 6.82 7.42 4.44
CA MET A 149 5.75 7.69 3.50
C MET A 149 6.26 8.43 2.26
N TYR A 150 5.68 8.16 1.10
CA TYR A 150 6.11 8.80 -0.15
C TYR A 150 5.70 10.27 -0.22
N ALA A 151 4.48 10.56 0.15
CA ALA A 151 3.93 11.92 0.15
C ALA A 151 3.01 12.12 1.35
N ASN A 152 3.18 13.23 2.04
CA ASN A 152 2.39 13.53 3.22
C ASN A 152 0.97 13.97 2.84
N ASN A 153 -0.03 13.42 3.52
CA ASN A 153 -1.45 13.65 3.24
C ASN A 153 -1.95 15.05 3.66
N GLU A 154 -1.23 15.75 4.53
CA GLU A 154 -1.62 17.06 5.04
C GLU A 154 -0.87 18.19 4.34
N THR A 155 0.45 18.05 4.20
CA THR A 155 1.32 19.09 3.65
C THR A 155 1.56 18.94 2.14
N GLY A 156 1.38 17.73 1.58
CA GLY A 156 1.69 17.40 0.20
C GLY A 156 3.18 17.25 -0.10
N VAL A 157 4.04 17.34 0.91
CA VAL A 157 5.49 17.19 0.76
C VAL A 157 5.84 15.79 0.29
N VAL A 158 6.65 15.70 -0.76
CA VAL A 158 7.13 14.44 -1.35
C VAL A 158 8.51 14.12 -0.78
N GLN A 159 8.67 12.90 -0.24
CA GLN A 159 9.93 12.46 0.34
C GLN A 159 10.87 11.89 -0.73
N PRO A 160 12.19 12.04 -0.58
CA PRO A 160 13.19 11.50 -1.52
C PRO A 160 13.40 9.99 -1.30
N ILE A 161 12.35 9.19 -1.54
CA ILE A 161 12.29 7.75 -1.18
C ILE A 161 13.43 6.95 -1.78
N GLN A 162 13.81 7.21 -3.04
CA GLN A 162 14.88 6.48 -3.70
C GLN A 162 16.25 6.70 -3.01
N GLU A 163 16.50 7.90 -2.53
CA GLU A 163 17.71 8.22 -1.77
C GLU A 163 17.67 7.55 -0.39
N ILE A 164 16.55 7.72 0.32
CA ILE A 164 16.39 7.20 1.68
C ILE A 164 16.45 5.68 1.69
N SER A 165 15.77 5.00 0.74
CA SER A 165 15.81 3.53 0.62
C SER A 165 17.22 3.03 0.34
N LYS A 166 17.96 3.74 -0.53
CA LYS A 166 19.37 3.42 -0.80
C LYS A 166 20.22 3.54 0.45
N ILE A 167 20.08 4.62 1.22
CA ILE A 167 20.82 4.81 2.49
C ILE A 167 20.53 3.66 3.46
N ALA A 168 19.26 3.30 3.63
CA ALA A 168 18.88 2.18 4.49
C ALA A 168 19.56 0.88 4.06
N LYS A 169 19.58 0.58 2.76
CA LYS A 169 20.19 -0.63 2.20
C LYS A 169 21.72 -0.63 2.25
N ASP A 170 22.35 0.51 2.06
CA ASP A 170 23.81 0.63 2.17
C ASP A 170 24.29 0.36 3.61
N ILE A 171 23.48 0.71 4.63
CA ILE A 171 23.79 0.47 6.05
C ILE A 171 23.37 -0.91 6.51
N ASN A 172 22.13 -1.31 6.21
CA ASN A 172 21.59 -2.62 6.54
C ASN A 172 20.85 -3.24 5.35
N PRO A 173 21.54 -4.07 4.53
CA PRO A 173 20.92 -4.75 3.38
C PRO A 173 19.73 -5.66 3.74
N ASN A 174 19.64 -6.11 5.01
CA ASN A 174 18.60 -7.00 5.49
C ASN A 174 17.35 -6.25 5.99
N ALA A 175 17.44 -4.95 6.28
CA ALA A 175 16.29 -4.15 6.67
C ALA A 175 15.26 -4.13 5.53
N LEU A 176 13.99 -4.31 5.86
CA LEU A 176 12.90 -4.16 4.90
C LEU A 176 12.50 -2.67 4.85
N PHE A 177 12.59 -2.07 3.67
CA PHE A 177 12.17 -0.69 3.46
C PHE A 177 10.72 -0.64 2.97
N HIS A 178 9.85 -0.03 3.76
CA HIS A 178 8.43 0.18 3.46
C HIS A 178 8.16 1.65 3.12
N SER A 179 7.19 1.87 2.23
CA SER A 179 6.67 3.21 1.96
C SER A 179 5.15 3.20 1.84
N ASP A 180 4.46 3.99 2.67
CA ASP A 180 3.07 4.34 2.40
C ASP A 180 3.02 5.25 1.16
N VAL A 181 2.49 4.71 0.05
CA VAL A 181 2.37 5.43 -1.23
C VAL A 181 0.94 5.87 -1.53
N VAL A 182 0.03 5.76 -0.56
CA VAL A 182 -1.40 6.01 -0.71
C VAL A 182 -1.69 7.37 -1.36
N GLN A 183 -0.97 8.42 -0.97
CA GLN A 183 -1.15 9.76 -1.53
C GLN A 183 -0.42 10.00 -2.85
N ALA A 184 0.51 9.12 -3.23
CA ALA A 184 1.32 9.29 -4.43
C ALA A 184 0.72 8.64 -5.69
N VAL A 185 -0.05 7.57 -5.52
CA VAL A 185 -0.57 6.73 -6.63
C VAL A 185 -1.37 7.51 -7.65
N ALA A 186 -2.13 8.52 -7.22
CA ALA A 186 -2.95 9.34 -8.12
C ALA A 186 -2.14 10.35 -8.95
N THR A 187 -0.93 10.71 -8.53
CA THR A 187 -0.19 11.87 -9.06
C THR A 187 1.20 11.55 -9.59
N LYS A 188 1.73 10.38 -9.26
CA LYS A 188 3.09 9.98 -9.63
C LYS A 188 3.09 8.64 -10.35
N LYS A 189 3.90 8.54 -11.40
CA LYS A 189 4.19 7.25 -12.02
C LYS A 189 5.22 6.52 -11.15
N LEU A 190 4.76 5.53 -10.40
CA LEU A 190 5.61 4.78 -9.48
C LEU A 190 6.11 3.48 -10.13
N ASN A 191 7.35 3.13 -9.84
CA ASN A 191 7.91 1.79 -10.08
C ASN A 191 8.63 1.38 -8.79
N PHE A 192 8.08 0.39 -8.08
CA PHE A 192 8.52 0.02 -6.74
C PHE A 192 9.94 -0.54 -6.72
N HIS A 193 10.31 -1.32 -7.74
CA HIS A 193 11.68 -1.83 -7.84
C HIS A 193 12.69 -0.72 -8.08
N ASN A 194 12.36 0.28 -8.91
CA ASN A 194 13.25 1.43 -9.17
C ASN A 194 13.36 2.35 -7.95
N LEU A 195 12.33 2.43 -7.11
CA LEU A 195 12.36 3.18 -5.85
C LEU A 195 13.21 2.48 -4.78
N GLY A 196 13.58 1.20 -4.99
CA GLY A 196 14.37 0.43 -4.03
C GLY A 196 13.60 0.03 -2.78
N ILE A 197 12.27 0.03 -2.83
CA ILE A 197 11.41 -0.37 -1.71
C ILE A 197 11.09 -1.85 -1.77
N GLU A 198 10.91 -2.47 -0.61
CA GLU A 198 10.51 -3.87 -0.49
C GLU A 198 9.03 -4.03 -0.18
N SER A 199 8.38 -2.99 0.33
CA SER A 199 6.94 -3.00 0.57
C SER A 199 6.32 -1.64 0.33
N ALA A 200 5.05 -1.64 -0.11
CA ALA A 200 4.24 -0.43 -0.26
C ALA A 200 2.79 -0.69 0.11
N ALA A 201 2.12 0.34 0.64
CA ALA A 201 0.69 0.33 0.91
C ALA A 201 -0.07 1.24 -0.07
N ILE A 202 -1.20 0.75 -0.60
CA ILE A 202 -2.10 1.46 -1.51
C ILE A 202 -3.53 1.38 -0.98
N SER A 203 -4.31 2.46 -1.16
CA SER A 203 -5.73 2.50 -0.79
C SER A 203 -6.60 2.91 -1.98
N GLY A 204 -7.62 2.09 -2.29
CA GLY A 204 -8.47 2.29 -3.46
C GLY A 204 -9.26 3.59 -3.43
N HIS A 205 -9.79 3.99 -2.27
CA HIS A 205 -10.63 5.17 -2.16
C HIS A 205 -9.90 6.51 -2.37
N LYS A 206 -8.58 6.52 -2.42
CA LYS A 206 -7.79 7.73 -2.70
C LYS A 206 -7.64 8.01 -4.20
N ILE A 207 -7.92 7.01 -5.04
CA ILE A 207 -7.82 7.12 -6.51
C ILE A 207 -9.18 7.00 -7.22
N GLY A 208 -10.27 7.15 -6.47
CA GLY A 208 -11.63 6.98 -7.01
C GLY A 208 -12.07 5.53 -7.15
N GLY A 209 -11.40 4.61 -6.46
CA GLY A 209 -11.82 3.23 -6.30
C GLY A 209 -12.79 3.03 -5.14
N PRO A 210 -13.29 1.80 -4.94
CA PRO A 210 -14.14 1.46 -3.82
C PRO A 210 -13.43 1.64 -2.47
N LYS A 211 -14.20 1.99 -1.43
CA LYS A 211 -13.75 1.86 -0.04
C LYS A 211 -13.68 0.38 0.34
N GLY A 212 -12.86 0.04 1.33
CA GLY A 212 -12.73 -1.34 1.79
C GLY A 212 -11.92 -2.25 0.86
N ILE A 213 -11.06 -1.65 0.02
CA ILE A 213 -10.09 -2.34 -0.81
C ILE A 213 -8.77 -1.56 -0.88
N GLY A 214 -7.66 -2.28 -0.78
CA GLY A 214 -6.31 -1.77 -0.91
C GLY A 214 -5.36 -2.84 -1.41
N VAL A 215 -4.10 -2.50 -1.46
CA VAL A 215 -3.02 -3.40 -1.88
C VAL A 215 -1.84 -3.25 -0.94
N MET A 216 -1.24 -4.37 -0.58
CA MET A 216 0.13 -4.43 -0.10
C MET A 216 1.00 -5.00 -1.22
N PHE A 217 2.03 -4.26 -1.59
CA PHE A 217 3.17 -4.77 -2.34
C PHE A 217 4.18 -5.36 -1.35
N LEU A 218 4.65 -6.56 -1.63
CA LEU A 218 5.78 -7.17 -0.93
C LEU A 218 6.69 -7.86 -1.96
N LYS A 219 7.89 -7.33 -2.09
CA LYS A 219 8.90 -7.79 -3.06
C LYS A 219 9.21 -9.27 -2.90
N THR A 220 9.34 -9.97 -4.01
CA THR A 220 9.73 -11.38 -4.04
C THR A 220 11.04 -11.62 -3.27
N GLY A 221 11.06 -12.67 -2.48
CA GLY A 221 12.19 -13.01 -1.59
C GLY A 221 11.98 -12.60 -0.13
N TYR A 222 11.10 -11.64 0.14
CA TYR A 222 10.72 -11.27 1.50
C TYR A 222 9.52 -12.07 1.99
N LYS A 223 9.56 -12.45 3.26
CA LYS A 223 8.48 -13.17 3.95
C LYS A 223 8.18 -12.50 5.26
N ILE A 224 6.92 -12.24 5.50
CA ILE A 224 6.40 -11.72 6.77
C ILE A 224 5.29 -12.63 7.28
N PRO A 225 5.08 -12.75 8.59
CA PRO A 225 3.95 -13.48 9.15
C PRO A 225 2.61 -12.97 8.61
N SER A 226 1.63 -13.84 8.47
CA SER A 226 0.27 -13.46 8.08
C SER A 226 -0.35 -12.56 9.15
N PHE A 227 -1.02 -11.48 8.72
CA PHE A 227 -1.76 -10.60 9.62
C PHE A 227 -3.13 -11.19 9.98
N LEU A 228 -3.82 -11.77 8.99
CA LEU A 228 -5.09 -12.46 9.19
C LEU A 228 -4.91 -13.96 8.96
N HIS A 229 -5.29 -14.76 9.96
CA HIS A 229 -5.20 -16.21 9.93
C HIS A 229 -6.53 -16.83 9.50
N GLY A 230 -6.49 -17.92 8.71
CA GLY A 230 -7.68 -18.61 8.22
C GLY A 230 -7.39 -19.48 6.99
N GLY A 231 -8.18 -19.28 5.91
CA GLY A 231 -8.00 -20.02 4.66
C GLY A 231 -6.75 -19.59 3.87
N LYS A 232 -6.50 -20.29 2.78
CA LYS A 232 -5.29 -20.15 1.94
C LYS A 232 -5.42 -19.09 0.82
N GLN A 233 -6.26 -18.06 1.03
CA GLN A 233 -6.40 -16.98 0.06
C GLN A 233 -5.09 -16.15 -0.03
N GLU A 234 -4.99 -15.34 -1.08
CA GLU A 234 -3.87 -14.43 -1.30
C GLU A 234 -2.49 -15.10 -1.13
N LEU A 235 -2.31 -16.28 -1.73
CA LEU A 235 -1.08 -17.08 -1.65
C LEU A 235 -0.71 -17.48 -0.21
N GLU A 236 -1.69 -17.79 0.63
CA GLU A 236 -1.54 -18.11 2.06
C GLU A 236 -1.01 -16.93 2.92
N ARG A 237 -1.03 -15.73 2.39
CA ARG A 237 -0.54 -14.53 3.09
C ARG A 237 -1.64 -13.81 3.87
N ARG A 238 -2.85 -13.75 3.28
CA ARG A 238 -3.97 -13.01 3.86
C ARG A 238 -5.25 -13.81 3.70
N ALA A 239 -5.77 -14.34 4.82
CA ALA A 239 -6.98 -15.13 4.85
C ALA A 239 -8.25 -14.26 4.68
N GLY A 240 -9.37 -14.92 4.39
CA GLY A 240 -10.68 -14.30 4.19
C GLY A 240 -11.09 -14.29 2.72
N THR A 241 -12.40 -14.40 2.49
CA THR A 241 -12.96 -14.34 1.13
C THR A 241 -12.54 -13.04 0.45
N VAL A 242 -11.94 -13.15 -0.74
CA VAL A 242 -11.45 -11.98 -1.47
C VAL A 242 -12.62 -11.16 -1.99
N ASN A 243 -12.57 -9.86 -1.81
CA ASN A 243 -13.53 -8.90 -2.37
C ASN A 243 -13.25 -8.68 -3.87
N VAL A 244 -13.64 -9.66 -4.71
CA VAL A 244 -13.35 -9.64 -6.15
C VAL A 244 -13.96 -8.41 -6.83
N SER A 245 -15.15 -8.00 -6.44
CA SER A 245 -15.81 -6.81 -6.96
C SER A 245 -15.06 -5.53 -6.60
N GLY A 246 -14.57 -5.45 -5.36
CA GLY A 246 -13.70 -4.35 -4.93
C GLY A 246 -12.39 -4.30 -5.71
N VAL A 247 -11.78 -5.45 -5.98
CA VAL A 247 -10.56 -5.56 -6.78
C VAL A 247 -10.79 -5.10 -8.22
N ALA A 248 -11.88 -5.53 -8.86
CA ALA A 248 -12.24 -5.10 -10.21
C ALA A 248 -12.47 -3.57 -10.27
N GLY A 249 -13.18 -3.02 -9.28
CA GLY A 249 -13.38 -1.57 -9.15
C GLY A 249 -12.08 -0.80 -8.94
N LEU A 250 -11.17 -1.33 -8.11
CA LEU A 250 -9.83 -0.75 -7.90
C LEU A 250 -9.01 -0.72 -9.20
N ALA A 251 -8.98 -1.85 -9.92
CA ALA A 251 -8.24 -1.94 -11.19
C ALA A 251 -8.80 -0.96 -12.23
N ALA A 252 -10.12 -0.83 -12.33
CA ALA A 252 -10.77 0.13 -13.22
C ALA A 252 -10.47 1.59 -12.83
N ALA A 253 -10.49 1.92 -11.54
CA ALA A 253 -10.12 3.24 -11.04
C ALA A 253 -8.66 3.58 -11.35
N LEU A 254 -7.75 2.65 -11.12
CA LEU A 254 -6.32 2.84 -11.38
C LEU A 254 -6.06 3.05 -12.87
N LYS A 255 -6.70 2.25 -13.74
CA LYS A 255 -6.59 2.41 -15.19
C LYS A 255 -7.03 3.79 -15.66
N ASP A 256 -8.17 4.27 -15.19
CA ASP A 256 -8.69 5.59 -15.53
C ASP A 256 -7.81 6.71 -14.96
N CYS A 257 -7.35 6.56 -13.71
CA CYS A 257 -6.46 7.51 -13.06
C CYS A 257 -5.16 7.71 -13.84
N LEU A 258 -4.51 6.62 -14.27
CA LEU A 258 -3.24 6.67 -15.00
C LEU A 258 -3.38 7.24 -16.41
N LEU A 259 -4.54 7.11 -17.06
CA LEU A 259 -4.82 7.74 -18.34
C LEU A 259 -4.84 9.27 -18.23
N TYR A 260 -5.36 9.82 -17.13
CA TYR A 260 -5.43 11.26 -16.90
C TYR A 260 -4.11 11.87 -16.40
N THR A 261 -3.23 11.07 -15.82
CA THR A 261 -1.91 11.52 -15.33
C THR A 261 -0.80 11.35 -16.38
N SER A 262 -1.07 10.71 -17.53
CA SER A 262 -0.15 10.71 -18.67
C SER A 262 -0.11 12.09 -19.30
N PRO A 263 1.09 12.63 -19.63
CA PRO A 263 1.16 13.89 -20.37
C PRO A 263 0.39 13.75 -21.66
N SER A 264 -0.45 14.76 -21.95
CA SER A 264 -1.17 14.84 -23.21
C SER A 264 -0.15 14.88 -24.38
N PRO A 265 -0.43 14.22 -25.50
CA PRO A 265 0.41 14.38 -26.70
C PRO A 265 0.53 15.82 -27.21
N ARG A 266 -0.12 16.77 -26.54
CA ARG A 266 -0.14 18.21 -26.87
C ARG A 266 0.65 19.07 -25.87
N ASP A 267 1.20 18.46 -24.81
CA ASP A 267 2.10 19.13 -23.86
C ASP A 267 3.60 18.73 -24.22
#